data_821aab5fcf401562850a4e858cdfe700
#
_entry.id   821aab5fcf401562850a4e858cdfe700
#
_cell.length_a   1.000
_cell.length_b   1.000
_cell.length_c   1.000
_cell.angle_alpha   90.00
_cell.angle_beta   90.00
_cell.angle_gamma   90.00
#
_symmetry.space_group_name_H-M   'P 1'
#
loop_
_entity.id
_entity.type
_entity.pdbx_description
1 polymer ?
#
loop_
_entity_poly.entity_id
_entity_poly.type
_entity_poly.pdbx_seq_one_letter_code
_entity_poly.pdbx_strand_id
1 'polypeptide(L)'
;LMAAITAATQGARVLLLEKNKRPGRKLLLSGGGRCNVTNRTSRQDLIAHIPGNGKFLYSALNQFDQDDIIDFFQSRGVALKEEDHGRMFPVTNSARTILDTLLAELEALDVTIWYEAPVERLLLDREAGRVRGVLLASGREVLAPAVVLAVGGRAYPKTGATGDGYAWARAAGHTIERL
;
A
#
# COMPACT_ATOMS: atom_id res chain seq x y z
N LEU A 1 0.60 -1.92 -3.88
CA LEU A 1 -0.02 -1.72 -5.20
C LEU A 1 -0.13 -0.22 -5.50
N MET A 2 -0.95 0.59 -4.80
CA MET A 2 -1.11 2.03 -5.07
C MET A 2 0.23 2.79 -5.14
N ALA A 3 1.14 2.61 -4.19
CA ALA A 3 2.44 3.27 -4.23
C ALA A 3 3.26 2.94 -5.50
N ALA A 4 3.15 1.71 -6.01
CA ALA A 4 3.80 1.32 -7.25
C ALA A 4 3.14 1.98 -8.48
N ILE A 5 1.80 2.03 -8.51
CA ILE A 5 1.04 2.74 -9.54
C ILE A 5 1.45 4.22 -9.56
N THR A 6 1.40 4.89 -8.39
CA THR A 6 1.74 6.31 -8.29
C THR A 6 3.17 6.59 -8.74
N ALA A 7 4.15 5.78 -8.32
CA ALA A 7 5.53 5.95 -8.72
C ALA A 7 5.73 5.76 -10.24
N ALA A 8 5.10 4.74 -10.82
CA ALA A 8 5.17 4.48 -12.27
C ALA A 8 4.49 5.59 -13.07
N THR A 9 3.33 6.08 -12.64
CA THR A 9 2.65 7.23 -13.25
C THR A 9 3.52 8.49 -13.27
N GLN A 10 4.41 8.65 -12.28
CA GLN A 10 5.40 9.73 -12.23
C GLN A 10 6.68 9.43 -13.04
N GLY A 11 6.68 8.38 -13.86
CA GLY A 11 7.80 8.02 -14.73
C GLY A 11 8.91 7.21 -14.08
N ALA A 12 8.74 6.74 -12.84
CA ALA A 12 9.72 5.87 -12.22
C ALA A 12 9.64 4.45 -12.78
N ARG A 13 10.81 3.81 -13.01
CA ARG A 13 10.88 2.38 -13.27
C ARG A 13 10.70 1.63 -11.95
N VAL A 14 9.61 0.89 -11.80
CA VAL A 14 9.20 0.27 -10.55
C VAL A 14 9.34 -1.24 -10.58
N LEU A 15 9.94 -1.80 -9.53
CA LEU A 15 9.88 -3.23 -9.21
C LEU A 15 9.09 -3.39 -7.91
N LEU A 16 7.99 -4.11 -7.96
CA LEU A 16 7.19 -4.47 -6.80
C LEU A 16 7.59 -5.88 -6.32
N LEU A 17 7.98 -5.98 -5.05
CA LEU A 17 8.31 -7.25 -4.41
C LEU A 17 7.15 -7.70 -3.52
N GLU A 18 6.59 -8.86 -3.81
CA GLU A 18 5.53 -9.49 -3.01
C GLU A 18 6.05 -10.81 -2.43
N LYS A 19 5.99 -10.97 -1.11
CA LYS A 19 6.47 -12.19 -0.45
C LYS A 19 5.57 -13.41 -0.64
N ASN A 20 4.29 -13.20 -0.94
CA ASN A 20 3.33 -14.27 -1.18
C ASN A 20 3.27 -14.67 -2.66
N LYS A 21 2.64 -15.82 -2.94
CA LYS A 21 2.35 -16.28 -4.32
C LYS A 21 1.37 -15.36 -5.07
N ARG A 22 0.56 -14.61 -4.34
CA ARG A 22 -0.46 -13.70 -4.91
C ARG A 22 -0.54 -12.45 -4.06
N PRO A 23 -0.67 -11.27 -4.68
CA PRO A 23 -0.78 -10.00 -3.97
C PRO A 23 -2.21 -9.80 -3.45
N GLY A 24 -2.38 -8.80 -2.58
CA GLY A 24 -3.71 -8.34 -2.17
C GLY A 24 -4.42 -9.24 -1.15
N ARG A 25 -3.74 -10.21 -0.50
CA ARG A 25 -4.37 -11.13 0.46
C ARG A 25 -5.17 -10.41 1.55
N LYS A 26 -4.64 -9.32 2.11
CA LYS A 26 -5.34 -8.54 3.13
C LYS A 26 -6.49 -7.73 2.54
N LEU A 27 -6.30 -7.17 1.34
CA LEU A 27 -7.35 -6.46 0.61
C LEU A 27 -8.55 -7.36 0.36
N LEU A 28 -8.33 -8.59 -0.10
CA LEU A 28 -9.39 -9.57 -0.36
C LEU A 28 -10.20 -9.97 0.88
N LEU A 29 -9.69 -9.75 2.09
CA LEU A 29 -10.39 -10.00 3.35
C LEU A 29 -11.09 -8.76 3.90
N SER A 30 -10.76 -7.56 3.40
CA SER A 30 -11.33 -6.32 3.90
C SER A 30 -12.83 -6.23 3.61
N GLY A 31 -13.57 -5.56 4.50
CA GLY A 31 -15.02 -5.40 4.34
C GLY A 31 -15.79 -6.71 4.19
N GLY A 32 -15.33 -7.80 4.82
CA GLY A 32 -15.95 -9.12 4.69
C GLY A 32 -15.82 -9.72 3.28
N GLY A 33 -14.72 -9.45 2.57
CA GLY A 33 -14.49 -9.92 1.20
C GLY A 33 -15.05 -9.00 0.11
N ARG A 34 -15.69 -7.89 0.50
CA ARG A 34 -16.27 -6.91 -0.43
C ARG A 34 -15.33 -5.73 -0.73
N CYS A 35 -14.34 -5.50 0.09
CA CYS A 35 -13.45 -4.35 0.13
C CYS A 35 -14.17 -3.02 0.43
N ASN A 36 -14.18 -2.59 1.68
CA ASN A 36 -14.48 -1.20 2.01
C ASN A 36 -13.33 -0.32 1.50
N VAL A 37 -13.55 0.35 0.37
CA VAL A 37 -12.50 1.11 -0.34
C VAL A 37 -12.10 2.34 0.45
N THR A 38 -13.08 3.10 0.92
CA THR A 38 -12.90 4.32 1.71
C THR A 38 -14.19 4.67 2.47
N ASN A 39 -14.18 5.77 3.18
CA ASN A 39 -15.36 6.37 3.79
C ASN A 39 -15.60 7.77 3.19
N ARG A 40 -16.79 8.00 2.65
CA ARG A 40 -17.20 9.29 2.07
C ARG A 40 -17.64 10.23 3.17
N THR A 41 -16.66 10.82 3.84
CA THR A 41 -16.86 11.83 4.88
C THR A 41 -15.96 13.02 4.60
N SER A 42 -16.14 14.12 5.32
CA SER A 42 -15.24 15.26 5.17
C SER A 42 -13.82 14.90 5.61
N ARG A 43 -12.80 15.54 5.02
CA ARG A 43 -11.41 15.36 5.43
C ARG A 43 -11.20 15.67 6.92
N GLN A 44 -11.90 16.67 7.43
CA GLN A 44 -11.86 17.07 8.84
C GLN A 44 -12.40 15.96 9.74
N ASP A 45 -13.55 15.39 9.39
CA ASP A 45 -14.14 14.28 10.14
C ASP A 45 -13.27 13.02 10.04
N LEU A 46 -12.71 12.73 8.87
CA LEU A 46 -11.79 11.60 8.71
C LEU A 46 -10.63 11.72 9.69
N ILE A 47 -9.97 12.89 9.75
CA ILE A 47 -8.86 13.16 10.66
C ILE A 47 -9.29 13.10 12.13
N ALA A 48 -10.47 13.63 12.47
CA ALA A 48 -11.00 13.63 13.82
C ALA A 48 -11.30 12.21 14.35
N HIS A 49 -11.64 11.27 13.46
CA HIS A 49 -11.91 9.88 13.83
C HIS A 49 -10.66 8.97 13.86
N ILE A 50 -9.47 9.50 13.53
CA ILE A 50 -8.24 8.75 13.65
C ILE A 50 -7.73 8.80 15.09
N PRO A 51 -7.62 7.67 15.81
CA PRO A 51 -7.11 7.65 17.17
C PRO A 51 -5.67 8.18 17.26
N GLY A 52 -5.37 8.93 18.29
CA GLY A 52 -4.03 9.47 18.54
C GLY A 52 -3.72 10.71 17.68
N ASN A 53 -2.75 10.63 16.80
CA ASN A 53 -2.27 11.76 16.01
C ASN A 53 -2.84 11.80 14.60
N GLY A 54 -4.16 11.97 14.44
CA GLY A 54 -4.81 12.10 13.12
C GLY A 54 -4.26 13.28 12.30
N LYS A 55 -3.79 14.35 12.96
CA LYS A 55 -3.21 15.53 12.31
C LYS A 55 -1.98 15.21 11.48
N PHE A 56 -1.26 14.14 11.77
CA PHE A 56 -0.14 13.65 10.97
C PHE A 56 -0.51 13.38 9.50
N LEU A 57 -1.78 13.07 9.23
CA LEU A 57 -2.25 12.74 7.88
C LEU A 57 -2.71 13.94 7.05
N TYR A 58 -2.69 15.17 7.59
CA TYR A 58 -3.11 16.35 6.83
C TYR A 58 -2.43 16.49 5.48
N SER A 59 -1.11 16.36 5.44
CA SER A 59 -0.35 16.49 4.19
C SER A 59 -0.70 15.40 3.18
N ALA A 60 -0.84 14.15 3.64
CA ALA A 60 -1.20 13.03 2.77
C ALA A 60 -2.61 13.19 2.20
N LEU A 61 -3.59 13.52 3.06
CA LEU A 61 -5.00 13.71 2.66
C LEU A 61 -5.23 15.00 1.85
N ASN A 62 -4.31 15.97 1.90
CA ASN A 62 -4.34 17.11 0.98
C ASN A 62 -3.88 16.77 -0.43
N GLN A 63 -3.11 15.70 -0.60
CA GLN A 63 -2.58 15.27 -1.89
C GLN A 63 -3.42 14.15 -2.52
N PHE A 64 -4.02 13.31 -1.69
CA PHE A 64 -4.84 12.18 -2.13
C PHE A 64 -5.82 11.82 -1.01
N ASP A 65 -7.09 12.14 -1.21
CA ASP A 65 -8.13 11.94 -0.21
C ASP A 65 -9.16 10.86 -0.59
N GLN A 66 -10.30 10.85 0.11
CA GLN A 66 -11.36 9.88 -0.10
C GLN A 66 -12.07 10.03 -1.45
N ASP A 67 -12.16 11.25 -1.98
CA ASP A 67 -12.76 11.49 -3.28
C ASP A 67 -11.80 11.08 -4.42
N ASP A 68 -10.50 11.34 -4.25
CA ASP A 68 -9.48 10.91 -5.21
C ASP A 68 -9.43 9.39 -5.38
N ILE A 69 -9.56 8.60 -4.30
CA ILE A 69 -9.60 7.13 -4.42
C ILE A 69 -10.91 6.65 -5.04
N ILE A 70 -12.03 7.32 -4.82
CA ILE A 70 -13.30 7.05 -5.50
C ILE A 70 -13.12 7.28 -7.00
N ASP A 71 -12.62 8.44 -7.39
CA ASP A 71 -12.40 8.83 -8.79
C ASP A 71 -11.39 7.90 -9.46
N PHE A 72 -10.35 7.47 -8.75
CA PHE A 72 -9.38 6.49 -9.23
C PHE A 72 -10.06 5.21 -9.72
N PHE A 73 -10.98 4.65 -8.95
CA PHE A 73 -11.68 3.42 -9.34
C PHE A 73 -12.78 3.67 -10.37
N GLN A 74 -13.56 4.74 -10.23
CA GLN A 74 -14.65 5.06 -11.15
C GLN A 74 -14.16 5.38 -12.55
N SER A 75 -13.06 6.13 -12.69
CA SER A 75 -12.43 6.41 -13.98
C SER A 75 -11.90 5.17 -14.70
N ARG A 76 -11.72 4.06 -13.95
CA ARG A 76 -11.31 2.74 -14.46
C ARG A 76 -12.47 1.76 -14.62
N GLY A 77 -13.70 2.28 -14.65
CA GLY A 77 -14.91 1.49 -14.89
C GLY A 77 -15.42 0.70 -13.67
N VAL A 78 -14.90 0.93 -12.48
CA VAL A 78 -15.39 0.29 -11.25
C VAL A 78 -16.48 1.14 -10.63
N ALA A 79 -17.72 0.75 -10.79
CA ALA A 79 -18.84 1.40 -10.11
C ALA A 79 -18.76 1.14 -8.59
N LEU A 80 -18.79 2.22 -7.81
CA LEU A 80 -18.83 2.20 -6.36
C LEU A 80 -20.21 2.62 -5.85
N LYS A 81 -20.63 2.05 -4.73
CA LYS A 81 -21.84 2.41 -4.00
C LYS A 81 -21.50 2.83 -2.58
N GLU A 82 -22.25 3.78 -2.07
CA GLU A 82 -22.20 4.17 -0.67
C GLU A 82 -23.20 3.32 0.14
N GLU A 83 -22.75 2.83 1.29
CA GLU A 83 -23.57 2.17 2.29
C GLU A 83 -23.59 2.98 3.59
N ASP A 84 -24.27 2.50 4.61
CA ASP A 84 -24.41 3.17 5.90
C ASP A 84 -23.07 3.72 6.44
N HIS A 85 -23.12 4.87 7.06
CA HIS A 85 -21.98 5.60 7.60
C HIS A 85 -20.92 5.99 6.55
N GLY A 86 -21.30 6.20 5.31
CA GLY A 86 -20.40 6.66 4.23
C GLY A 86 -19.43 5.60 3.71
N ARG A 87 -19.61 4.34 4.05
CA ARG A 87 -18.71 3.26 3.58
C ARG A 87 -18.87 3.02 2.09
N MET A 88 -17.76 3.00 1.37
CA MET A 88 -17.73 2.83 -0.08
C MET A 88 -17.36 1.41 -0.47
N PHE A 89 -18.21 0.75 -1.23
CA PHE A 89 -17.98 -0.62 -1.71
C PHE A 89 -18.13 -0.69 -3.23
N PRO A 90 -17.45 -1.64 -3.92
CA PRO A 90 -17.76 -1.92 -5.31
C PRO A 90 -19.19 -2.47 -5.44
N VAL A 91 -19.92 -2.04 -6.46
CA VAL A 91 -21.28 -2.52 -6.75
C VAL A 91 -21.30 -4.05 -6.91
N THR A 92 -20.22 -4.64 -7.39
CA THR A 92 -20.04 -6.10 -7.50
C THR A 92 -20.01 -6.84 -6.16
N ASN A 93 -19.90 -6.12 -5.04
CA ASN A 93 -19.69 -6.70 -3.70
C ASN A 93 -18.50 -7.68 -3.62
N SER A 94 -17.46 -7.45 -4.42
CA SER A 94 -16.31 -8.34 -4.50
C SER A 94 -15.00 -7.53 -4.38
N ALA A 95 -14.20 -7.86 -3.37
CA ALA A 95 -12.84 -7.31 -3.22
C ALA A 95 -11.93 -7.68 -4.41
N ARG A 96 -12.28 -8.72 -5.15
CA ARG A 96 -11.59 -9.14 -6.37
C ARG A 96 -11.64 -8.02 -7.42
N THR A 97 -12.78 -7.36 -7.62
CA THR A 97 -12.93 -6.25 -8.56
C THR A 97 -11.88 -5.16 -8.30
N ILE A 98 -11.72 -4.79 -7.03
CA ILE A 98 -10.75 -3.77 -6.62
C ILE A 98 -9.30 -4.24 -6.87
N LEU A 99 -8.99 -5.48 -6.52
CA LEU A 99 -7.66 -6.04 -6.72
C LEU A 99 -7.31 -6.15 -8.21
N ASP A 100 -8.22 -6.68 -9.01
CA ASP A 100 -7.98 -6.90 -10.45
C ASP A 100 -7.78 -5.55 -11.17
N THR A 101 -8.51 -4.50 -10.79
CA THR A 101 -8.29 -3.14 -11.31
C THR A 101 -6.89 -2.62 -10.97
N LEU A 102 -6.43 -2.81 -9.73
CA LEU A 102 -5.07 -2.40 -9.33
C LEU A 102 -3.99 -3.19 -10.08
N LEU A 103 -4.21 -4.47 -10.34
CA LEU A 103 -3.26 -5.30 -11.10
C LEU A 103 -3.23 -4.92 -12.58
N ALA A 104 -4.39 -4.66 -13.19
CA ALA A 104 -4.48 -4.21 -14.57
C ALA A 104 -3.77 -2.85 -14.76
N GLU A 105 -3.88 -1.95 -13.79
CA GLU A 105 -3.17 -0.66 -13.83
C GLU A 105 -1.65 -0.82 -13.73
N LEU A 106 -1.17 -1.74 -12.87
CA LEU A 106 0.25 -2.04 -12.78
C LEU A 106 0.80 -2.64 -14.08
N GLU A 107 0.03 -3.50 -14.74
CA GLU A 107 0.36 -4.07 -16.03
C GLU A 107 0.40 -2.98 -17.13
N ALA A 108 -0.61 -2.11 -17.19
CA ALA A 108 -0.66 -1.00 -18.14
C ALA A 108 0.50 0.00 -17.98
N LEU A 109 1.07 0.10 -16.79
CA LEU A 109 2.22 0.95 -16.44
C LEU A 109 3.57 0.21 -16.52
N ASP A 110 3.62 -0.99 -17.08
CA ASP A 110 4.82 -1.83 -17.19
C ASP A 110 5.54 -2.08 -15.84
N VAL A 111 4.79 -2.12 -14.74
CA VAL A 111 5.38 -2.41 -13.42
C VAL A 111 5.73 -3.88 -13.32
N THR A 112 7.00 -4.17 -13.14
CA THR A 112 7.47 -5.54 -12.90
C THR A 112 7.09 -5.98 -11.48
N ILE A 113 6.46 -7.16 -11.36
CA ILE A 113 6.13 -7.76 -10.06
C ILE A 113 6.90 -9.06 -9.88
N TRP A 114 7.65 -9.19 -8.79
CA TRP A 114 8.21 -10.47 -8.36
C TRP A 114 7.40 -11.02 -7.20
N TYR A 115 6.84 -12.18 -7.43
CA TYR A 115 6.14 -12.95 -6.40
C TYR A 115 7.11 -13.89 -5.67
N GLU A 116 6.71 -14.36 -4.50
CA GLU A 116 7.54 -15.23 -3.66
C GLU A 116 8.95 -14.65 -3.43
N ALA A 117 9.01 -13.31 -3.34
CA ALA A 117 10.22 -12.54 -3.17
C ALA A 117 10.30 -11.88 -1.78
N PRO A 118 10.39 -12.67 -0.69
CA PRO A 118 10.47 -12.13 0.65
C PRO A 118 11.76 -11.34 0.82
N VAL A 119 11.62 -10.10 1.26
CA VAL A 119 12.76 -9.25 1.63
C VAL A 119 13.21 -9.62 3.04
N GLU A 120 14.51 -9.75 3.22
CA GLU A 120 15.14 -9.98 4.52
C GLU A 120 15.47 -8.65 5.22
N ARG A 121 16.10 -7.71 4.48
CA ARG A 121 16.51 -6.41 5.02
C ARG A 121 16.74 -5.37 3.94
N LEU A 122 16.83 -4.11 4.37
CA LEU A 122 17.33 -3.02 3.53
C LEU A 122 18.85 -3.11 3.36
N LEU A 123 19.33 -2.74 2.20
CA LEU A 123 20.75 -2.45 1.93
C LEU A 123 20.97 -0.96 2.18
N LEU A 124 21.69 -0.65 3.25
CA LEU A 124 21.94 0.73 3.68
C LEU A 124 23.40 1.09 3.43
N ASP A 125 23.62 2.22 2.79
CA ASP A 125 24.90 2.91 2.74
C ASP A 125 24.95 3.89 3.91
N ARG A 126 25.61 3.51 4.98
CA ARG A 126 25.64 4.29 6.21
C ARG A 126 26.51 5.55 6.09
N GLU A 127 27.54 5.51 5.25
CA GLU A 127 28.42 6.65 5.02
C GLU A 127 27.71 7.73 4.21
N ALA A 128 26.99 7.32 3.16
CA ALA A 128 26.20 8.23 2.33
C ALA A 128 24.80 8.54 2.92
N GLY A 129 24.41 7.90 4.03
CA GLY A 129 23.10 8.12 4.68
C GLY A 129 21.89 7.74 3.80
N ARG A 130 22.02 6.75 2.94
CA ARG A 130 20.97 6.41 1.95
C ARG A 130 20.72 4.90 1.83
N VAL A 131 19.53 4.58 1.33
CA VAL A 131 19.22 3.20 0.91
C VAL A 131 19.88 2.91 -0.44
N ARG A 132 20.34 1.67 -0.63
CA ARG A 132 20.89 1.15 -1.90
C ARG A 132 20.01 0.09 -2.54
N GLY A 133 19.03 -0.41 -1.84
CA GLY A 133 18.17 -1.49 -2.29
C GLY A 133 17.73 -2.40 -1.15
N VAL A 134 17.48 -3.66 -1.48
CA VAL A 134 17.05 -4.69 -0.53
C VAL A 134 17.81 -6.00 -0.74
N LEU A 135 17.98 -6.77 0.34
CA LEU A 135 18.41 -8.17 0.28
C LEU A 135 17.16 -9.06 0.38
N LEU A 136 17.00 -9.96 -0.57
CA LEU A 136 15.96 -11.00 -0.50
C LEU A 136 16.40 -12.16 0.41
N ALA A 137 15.46 -12.89 0.97
CA ALA A 137 15.73 -14.08 1.76
C ALA A 137 16.45 -15.19 0.97
N SER A 138 16.43 -15.13 -0.37
CA SER A 138 17.22 -16.00 -1.25
C SER A 138 18.73 -15.66 -1.30
N GLY A 139 19.16 -14.58 -0.65
CA GLY A 139 20.51 -14.03 -0.75
C GLY A 139 20.74 -13.09 -1.94
N ARG A 140 19.74 -12.91 -2.81
CA ARG A 140 19.84 -12.00 -3.96
C ARG A 140 19.72 -10.55 -3.52
N GLU A 141 20.65 -9.71 -3.92
CA GLU A 141 20.54 -8.26 -3.80
C GLU A 141 19.73 -7.66 -4.96
N VAL A 142 18.87 -6.72 -4.63
CA VAL A 142 18.10 -5.91 -5.59
C VAL A 142 18.44 -4.45 -5.33
N LEU A 143 19.19 -3.84 -6.23
CA LEU A 143 19.65 -2.47 -6.08
C LEU A 143 18.59 -1.51 -6.60
N ALA A 144 18.34 -0.45 -5.83
CA ALA A 144 17.46 0.65 -6.19
C ALA A 144 17.85 1.92 -5.42
N PRO A 145 17.75 3.11 -6.03
CA PRO A 145 18.09 4.38 -5.37
C PRO A 145 17.04 4.79 -4.34
N ALA A 146 15.84 4.23 -4.39
CA ALA A 146 14.75 4.47 -3.45
C ALA A 146 13.96 3.20 -3.17
N VAL A 147 13.44 3.07 -1.96
CA VAL A 147 12.61 1.94 -1.53
C VAL A 147 11.39 2.47 -0.78
N VAL A 148 10.20 2.06 -1.22
CA VAL A 148 8.94 2.34 -0.52
C VAL A 148 8.56 1.14 0.33
N LEU A 149 8.50 1.32 1.65
CA LEU A 149 8.04 0.29 2.58
C LEU A 149 6.51 0.32 2.67
N ALA A 150 5.84 -0.56 1.93
CA ALA A 150 4.39 -0.69 1.90
C ALA A 150 3.93 -2.09 2.35
N VAL A 151 4.65 -2.68 3.30
CA VAL A 151 4.50 -4.09 3.74
C VAL A 151 3.40 -4.30 4.79
N GLY A 152 2.66 -3.25 5.14
CA GLY A 152 1.61 -3.31 6.17
C GLY A 152 2.17 -3.40 7.58
N GLY A 153 1.27 -3.55 8.55
CA GLY A 153 1.58 -3.62 9.97
C GLY A 153 1.58 -5.06 10.51
N ARG A 154 1.07 -5.24 11.75
CA ARG A 154 1.04 -6.53 12.47
C ARG A 154 -0.36 -7.12 12.61
N ALA A 155 -1.39 -6.37 12.21
CA ALA A 155 -2.76 -6.87 12.23
C ALA A 155 -2.95 -7.91 11.10
N TYR A 156 -3.42 -9.09 11.46
CA TYR A 156 -3.65 -10.22 10.55
C TYR A 156 -2.37 -10.87 9.98
N PRO A 157 -1.50 -11.45 10.82
CA PRO A 157 -0.23 -12.06 10.37
C PRO A 157 -0.40 -13.16 9.32
N LYS A 158 -1.53 -13.90 9.36
CA LYS A 158 -1.89 -14.94 8.36
C LYS A 158 -1.97 -14.42 6.91
N THR A 159 -2.09 -13.10 6.71
CA THR A 159 -2.07 -12.49 5.37
C THR A 159 -0.69 -12.09 4.89
N GLY A 160 0.33 -12.27 5.73
CA GLY A 160 1.68 -11.81 5.49
C GLY A 160 2.03 -10.47 6.18
N ALA A 161 1.07 -9.85 6.88
CA ALA A 161 1.30 -8.60 7.63
C ALA A 161 1.99 -8.91 8.97
N THR A 162 3.29 -9.22 8.93
CA THR A 162 4.11 -9.68 10.05
C THR A 162 4.87 -8.56 10.76
N GLY A 163 4.80 -7.33 10.24
CA GLY A 163 5.46 -6.16 10.83
C GLY A 163 6.94 -6.02 10.50
N ASP A 164 7.42 -6.71 9.45
CA ASP A 164 8.82 -6.70 9.02
C ASP A 164 9.33 -5.27 8.77
N GLY A 165 8.49 -4.40 8.21
CA GLY A 165 8.81 -3.00 7.92
C GLY A 165 9.22 -2.17 9.13
N TYR A 166 8.76 -2.51 10.33
CA TYR A 166 9.16 -1.77 11.54
C TYR A 166 10.63 -1.95 11.88
N ALA A 167 11.15 -3.19 11.76
CA ALA A 167 12.56 -3.46 11.99
C ALA A 167 13.43 -2.79 10.94
N TRP A 168 13.02 -2.82 9.68
CA TRP A 168 13.74 -2.19 8.57
C TRP A 168 13.75 -0.66 8.68
N ALA A 169 12.62 -0.06 9.00
CA ALA A 169 12.54 1.39 9.21
C ALA A 169 13.43 1.84 10.37
N ARG A 170 13.42 1.08 11.50
CA ARG A 170 14.32 1.37 12.63
C ARG A 170 15.79 1.26 12.23
N ALA A 171 16.16 0.24 11.46
CA ALA A 171 17.53 0.07 10.97
C ALA A 171 17.96 1.22 10.04
N ALA A 172 17.01 1.86 9.34
CA ALA A 172 17.20 3.03 8.51
C ALA A 172 17.17 4.37 9.29
N GLY A 173 17.05 4.34 10.63
CA GLY A 173 17.12 5.52 11.50
C GLY A 173 15.76 6.14 11.84
N HIS A 174 14.64 5.53 11.44
CA HIS A 174 13.31 6.02 11.81
C HIS A 174 12.93 5.64 13.25
N THR A 175 12.24 6.53 13.93
CA THR A 175 11.56 6.23 15.20
C THR A 175 10.30 5.43 14.90
N ILE A 176 10.08 4.38 15.70
CA ILE A 176 8.83 3.60 15.63
C ILE A 176 8.07 3.87 16.91
N GLU A 177 6.91 4.53 16.76
CA GLU A 177 5.99 4.78 17.85
C GLU A 177 5.43 3.47 18.42
N ARG A 178 4.91 3.55 19.65
CA ARG A 178 4.32 2.39 20.31
C ARG A 178 3.11 1.88 19.52
N LEU A 179 3.12 0.57 19.22
CA LEU A 179 2.09 -0.13 18.45
C LEU A 179 0.98 -0.63 19.38
#